data_5a98ebc026cb4e0bfa1f7b3c25d7b484
#
_entry.id   5a98ebc026cb4e0bfa1f7b3c25d7b484
#
_cell.length_a   1.000
_cell.length_b   1.000
_cell.length_c   1.000
_cell.angle_alpha   90.00
_cell.angle_beta   90.00
_cell.angle_gamma   90.00
#
_symmetry.space_group_name_H-M   'P 1'
#
loop_
_entity.id
_entity.type
_entity.pdbx_description
1 polymer ?
#
loop_
_entity_poly.entity_id
_entity_poly.type
_entity_poly.pdbx_seq_one_letter_code
_entity_poly.pdbx_strand_id
1 'polypeptide(L)'
;MDLHDEHRMAEAGAVAAGAAAPPEAPPRTLLLVDDEQNILASLKRLLRRDAYHILTAGSGQEGLEVLASHAVDVIVSDQRMPGMLGADFLRKAKLLYPQTIRIMLSGYTELQAVTDAVNEGAIFKFLTKPWEDHQLREHIAEAFRLKGIDDDNARLNAQLRDANQALAAANAAMQVLVRQQQHQISRDEVSLGIARELLQFLPLAVIGLDEDGMIAFINAAAAGLFERGAALLGNEAALVLPQLFDGQGAPGLAAIDGQPYAVAIHPMGANSRSRGSLVTLTRHGAPT
;
A
#
# COMPACT_ATOMS: atom_id res chain seq x y z
N MET A 1 47.74 5.07 -19.12
CA MET A 1 46.74 4.48 -20.01
C MET A 1 45.63 3.99 -19.09
N ASP A 2 45.00 4.80 -18.71
CA ASP A 2 43.74 5.60 -18.53
C ASP A 2 42.58 4.72 -18.03
N LEU A 3 42.41 4.82 -16.69
CA LEU A 3 41.28 4.27 -15.91
C LEU A 3 40.14 5.30 -15.80
N HIS A 4 39.91 6.10 -16.86
CA HIS A 4 38.95 7.23 -16.79
C HIS A 4 37.76 7.14 -17.75
N ASP A 5 37.51 6.00 -18.43
CA ASP A 5 36.49 5.94 -19.48
C ASP A 5 35.28 5.00 -19.19
N GLU A 6 35.17 4.39 -18.01
CA GLU A 6 34.01 3.52 -17.66
C GLU A 6 32.91 4.21 -16.83
N HIS A 7 33.02 5.51 -16.53
CA HIS A 7 32.02 6.22 -15.70
C HIS A 7 31.05 7.11 -16.50
N ARG A 8 31.06 7.03 -17.85
CA ARG A 8 30.28 7.95 -18.70
C ARG A 8 29.11 7.33 -19.47
N MET A 9 28.78 6.05 -19.24
CA MET A 9 27.68 5.37 -19.94
C MET A 9 26.50 4.95 -19.05
N ALA A 10 26.40 5.46 -17.82
CA ALA A 10 25.30 5.14 -16.89
C ALA A 10 24.26 6.26 -16.69
N GLU A 11 24.32 7.36 -17.46
CA GLU A 11 23.39 8.50 -17.31
C GLU A 11 22.53 8.80 -18.53
N ALA A 12 22.16 7.81 -19.32
CA ALA A 12 21.23 8.02 -20.44
C ALA A 12 20.06 7.05 -20.38
N GLY A 13 19.18 7.19 -19.39
CA GLY A 13 17.99 6.35 -19.24
C GLY A 13 16.91 6.90 -18.32
N ALA A 14 16.99 8.17 -17.91
CA ALA A 14 15.87 8.83 -17.27
C ALA A 14 14.82 9.17 -18.34
N VAL A 15 13.95 8.21 -18.63
CA VAL A 15 12.69 8.46 -19.35
C VAL A 15 11.93 9.49 -18.53
N ALA A 16 11.87 10.71 -19.05
CA ALA A 16 10.97 11.75 -18.60
C ALA A 16 9.55 11.17 -18.66
N ALA A 17 9.04 10.70 -17.52
CA ALA A 17 7.62 10.52 -17.32
C ALA A 17 7.00 11.88 -17.52
N GLY A 18 6.42 12.10 -18.70
CA GLY A 18 5.64 13.28 -19.00
C GLY A 18 4.58 13.40 -17.92
N ALA A 19 4.72 14.40 -17.06
CA ALA A 19 3.67 14.80 -16.15
C ALA A 19 2.48 15.15 -17.05
N ALA A 20 1.51 14.24 -17.13
CA ALA A 20 0.21 14.55 -17.70
C ALA A 20 -0.29 15.79 -16.96
N ALA A 21 -0.59 16.85 -17.71
CA ALA A 21 -1.23 18.04 -17.14
C ALA A 21 -2.42 17.56 -16.28
N PRO A 22 -2.62 18.13 -15.08
CA PRO A 22 -3.78 17.75 -14.27
C PRO A 22 -5.03 17.92 -15.14
N PRO A 23 -5.98 16.99 -15.14
CA PRO A 23 -7.20 17.12 -15.92
C PRO A 23 -7.82 18.47 -15.61
N GLU A 24 -8.10 19.25 -16.66
CA GLU A 24 -8.79 20.53 -16.51
C GLU A 24 -10.03 20.30 -15.64
N ALA A 25 -10.13 21.09 -14.59
CA ALA A 25 -11.31 21.01 -13.69
C ALA A 25 -12.57 21.18 -14.56
N PRO A 26 -13.60 20.36 -14.41
CA PRO A 26 -14.81 20.47 -15.20
C PRO A 26 -15.35 21.90 -15.12
N PRO A 27 -15.90 22.43 -16.24
CA PRO A 27 -16.37 23.80 -16.28
C PRO A 27 -17.47 23.99 -15.21
N ARG A 28 -17.32 25.02 -14.38
CA ARG A 28 -18.27 25.38 -13.35
C ARG A 28 -19.59 25.78 -13.98
N THR A 29 -20.66 25.04 -13.75
CA THR A 29 -21.96 25.22 -14.38
C THR A 29 -22.94 25.95 -13.47
N LEU A 30 -23.44 27.07 -13.94
CA LEU A 30 -24.42 27.93 -13.26
C LEU A 30 -25.77 27.87 -13.98
N LEU A 31 -26.85 27.55 -13.28
CA LEU A 31 -28.20 27.63 -13.79
C LEU A 31 -28.88 28.89 -13.25
N LEU A 32 -29.33 29.76 -14.16
CA LEU A 32 -30.13 30.95 -13.85
C LEU A 32 -31.61 30.67 -14.23
N VAL A 33 -32.50 30.88 -13.26
CA VAL A 33 -33.96 30.61 -13.44
C VAL A 33 -34.73 31.86 -13.10
N ASP A 34 -35.37 32.47 -14.10
CA ASP A 34 -36.17 33.69 -13.95
C ASP A 34 -37.14 33.79 -15.15
N ASP A 35 -38.41 34.13 -14.95
CA ASP A 35 -39.36 34.27 -16.05
C ASP A 35 -39.18 35.56 -16.87
N GLU A 36 -38.42 36.52 -16.33
CA GLU A 36 -38.06 37.74 -17.03
C GLU A 36 -36.77 37.58 -17.85
N GLN A 37 -36.91 37.47 -19.17
CA GLN A 37 -35.74 37.33 -20.10
C GLN A 37 -34.71 38.48 -19.97
N ASN A 38 -35.18 39.70 -19.61
CA ASN A 38 -34.32 40.84 -19.40
C ASN A 38 -33.38 40.66 -18.17
N ILE A 39 -33.91 40.03 -17.13
CA ILE A 39 -33.16 39.70 -15.91
C ILE A 39 -32.09 38.64 -16.26
N LEU A 40 -32.48 37.58 -16.94
CA LEU A 40 -31.55 36.53 -17.39
C LEU A 40 -30.43 37.13 -18.26
N ALA A 41 -30.77 38.01 -19.21
CA ALA A 41 -29.78 38.69 -20.06
C ALA A 41 -28.81 39.57 -19.26
N SER A 42 -29.33 40.27 -18.22
CA SER A 42 -28.53 41.12 -17.36
C SER A 42 -27.58 40.31 -16.49
N LEU A 43 -28.04 39.22 -15.89
CA LEU A 43 -27.23 38.29 -15.11
C LEU A 43 -26.14 37.63 -15.99
N LYS A 44 -26.47 37.16 -17.20
CA LYS A 44 -25.47 36.64 -18.15
C LYS A 44 -24.39 37.66 -18.48
N ARG A 45 -24.76 38.90 -18.69
CA ARG A 45 -23.81 39.99 -19.01
C ARG A 45 -22.89 40.28 -17.83
N LEU A 46 -23.45 40.33 -16.62
CA LEU A 46 -22.71 40.56 -15.39
C LEU A 46 -21.66 39.47 -15.16
N LEU A 47 -22.04 38.20 -15.34
CA LEU A 47 -21.20 37.03 -15.04
C LEU A 47 -20.33 36.56 -16.23
N ARG A 48 -20.35 37.25 -17.38
CA ARG A 48 -19.63 36.86 -18.60
C ARG A 48 -18.11 36.72 -18.39
N ARG A 49 -17.54 37.45 -17.44
CA ARG A 49 -16.09 37.45 -17.17
C ARG A 49 -15.64 36.38 -16.17
N ASP A 50 -16.57 35.68 -15.55
CA ASP A 50 -16.30 34.76 -14.44
C ASP A 50 -16.09 33.30 -14.89
N ALA A 51 -16.02 33.08 -16.21
CA ALA A 51 -15.73 31.76 -16.84
C ALA A 51 -16.68 30.63 -16.41
N TYR A 52 -17.94 30.96 -16.06
CA TYR A 52 -18.97 29.97 -15.78
C TYR A 52 -19.64 29.50 -17.08
N HIS A 53 -19.99 28.21 -17.13
CA HIS A 53 -20.92 27.70 -18.12
C HIS A 53 -22.34 28.03 -17.67
N ILE A 54 -22.97 29.03 -18.31
CA ILE A 54 -24.25 29.56 -17.84
C ILE A 54 -25.41 28.94 -18.66
N LEU A 55 -26.23 28.17 -17.97
CA LEU A 55 -27.51 27.67 -18.44
C LEU A 55 -28.63 28.60 -17.96
N THR A 56 -29.73 28.66 -18.69
CA THR A 56 -30.89 29.49 -18.30
C THR A 56 -32.20 28.73 -18.49
N ALA A 57 -33.19 29.03 -17.63
CA ALA A 57 -34.54 28.53 -17.71
C ALA A 57 -35.51 29.65 -17.39
N GLY A 58 -36.65 29.72 -18.12
CA GLY A 58 -37.67 30.72 -17.96
C GLY A 58 -38.77 30.32 -16.94
N SER A 59 -38.62 29.17 -16.27
CA SER A 59 -39.57 28.72 -15.25
C SER A 59 -38.93 27.66 -14.35
N GLY A 60 -39.51 27.40 -13.17
CA GLY A 60 -39.10 26.33 -12.30
C GLY A 60 -39.19 24.93 -12.93
N GLN A 61 -40.21 24.73 -13.82
CA GLN A 61 -40.35 23.45 -14.53
C GLN A 61 -39.22 23.23 -15.54
N GLU A 62 -38.93 24.22 -16.35
CA GLU A 62 -37.79 24.18 -17.29
C GLU A 62 -36.45 24.02 -16.55
N GLY A 63 -36.31 24.69 -15.39
CA GLY A 63 -35.16 24.52 -14.50
C GLY A 63 -34.94 23.06 -14.06
N LEU A 64 -36.02 22.32 -13.73
CA LEU A 64 -35.93 20.88 -13.39
C LEU A 64 -35.55 20.04 -14.62
N GLU A 65 -35.99 20.38 -15.82
CA GLU A 65 -35.63 19.70 -17.07
C GLU A 65 -34.15 19.90 -17.40
N VAL A 66 -33.61 21.12 -17.20
CA VAL A 66 -32.19 21.41 -17.33
C VAL A 66 -31.38 20.60 -16.33
N LEU A 67 -31.79 20.53 -15.07
CA LEU A 67 -31.12 19.73 -14.02
C LEU A 67 -31.13 18.23 -14.33
N ALA A 68 -32.15 17.73 -15.03
CA ALA A 68 -32.21 16.33 -15.44
C ALA A 68 -31.23 15.99 -16.56
N SER A 69 -30.84 16.96 -17.37
CA SER A 69 -29.99 16.79 -18.56
C SER A 69 -28.56 17.29 -18.40
N HIS A 70 -28.28 18.13 -17.41
CA HIS A 70 -26.97 18.75 -17.20
C HIS A 70 -26.55 18.67 -15.73
N ALA A 71 -25.26 18.45 -15.51
CA ALA A 71 -24.68 18.62 -14.18
C ALA A 71 -24.56 20.12 -13.86
N VAL A 72 -25.23 20.56 -12.82
CA VAL A 72 -25.27 21.95 -12.38
C VAL A 72 -24.67 22.06 -10.99
N ASP A 73 -23.71 22.98 -10.82
CA ASP A 73 -23.04 23.21 -9.53
C ASP A 73 -23.79 24.20 -8.67
N VAL A 74 -24.26 25.31 -9.28
CA VAL A 74 -24.93 26.39 -8.58
C VAL A 74 -26.22 26.77 -9.32
N ILE A 75 -27.31 26.97 -8.59
CA ILE A 75 -28.57 27.50 -9.08
C ILE A 75 -28.76 28.88 -8.49
N VAL A 76 -29.18 29.84 -9.32
CA VAL A 76 -29.75 31.14 -8.90
C VAL A 76 -31.14 31.23 -9.48
N SER A 77 -32.16 31.27 -8.60
CA SER A 77 -33.55 31.27 -8.99
C SER A 77 -34.29 32.49 -8.44
N ASP A 78 -35.12 33.09 -9.28
CA ASP A 78 -36.13 34.03 -8.82
C ASP A 78 -37.16 33.34 -7.95
N GLN A 79 -37.78 34.10 -7.01
CA GLN A 79 -38.85 33.63 -6.15
C GLN A 79 -40.20 33.63 -6.82
N ARG A 80 -40.53 34.70 -7.60
CA ARG A 80 -41.84 34.84 -8.22
C ARG A 80 -41.86 34.46 -9.69
N MET A 81 -42.19 33.21 -9.94
CA MET A 81 -42.33 32.70 -11.31
C MET A 81 -43.73 32.12 -11.52
N PRO A 82 -44.29 32.25 -12.73
CA PRO A 82 -45.56 31.60 -13.06
C PRO A 82 -45.52 30.08 -12.88
N GLY A 83 -46.56 29.51 -12.32
CA GLY A 83 -46.75 28.06 -12.20
C GLY A 83 -46.00 27.41 -11.04
N MET A 84 -44.78 27.80 -10.75
CA MET A 84 -44.00 27.26 -9.63
C MET A 84 -43.17 28.35 -8.96
N LEU A 85 -43.33 28.51 -7.64
CA LEU A 85 -42.52 29.46 -6.87
C LEU A 85 -41.07 28.97 -6.80
N GLY A 86 -40.11 29.93 -6.74
CA GLY A 86 -38.67 29.60 -6.60
C GLY A 86 -38.36 28.74 -5.38
N ALA A 87 -39.03 29.01 -4.24
CA ALA A 87 -38.89 28.17 -3.05
C ALA A 87 -39.27 26.71 -3.30
N ASP A 88 -40.37 26.46 -4.03
CA ASP A 88 -40.80 25.09 -4.36
C ASP A 88 -39.89 24.41 -5.37
N PHE A 89 -39.39 25.15 -6.35
CA PHE A 89 -38.39 24.69 -7.29
C PHE A 89 -37.09 24.27 -6.55
N LEU A 90 -36.57 25.14 -5.68
CA LEU A 90 -35.31 24.88 -4.97
C LEU A 90 -35.47 23.75 -3.93
N ARG A 91 -36.66 23.55 -3.32
CA ARG A 91 -36.97 22.36 -2.50
C ARG A 91 -36.87 21.06 -3.32
N LYS A 92 -37.49 21.05 -4.52
CA LYS A 92 -37.42 19.89 -5.42
C LYS A 92 -36.00 19.65 -5.88
N ALA A 93 -35.28 20.71 -6.25
CA ALA A 93 -33.87 20.61 -6.63
C ALA A 93 -33.02 20.05 -5.49
N LYS A 94 -33.25 20.43 -4.23
CA LYS A 94 -32.53 19.85 -3.07
C LYS A 94 -32.77 18.35 -2.94
N LEU A 95 -34.00 17.88 -3.13
CA LEU A 95 -34.31 16.46 -3.01
C LEU A 95 -33.70 15.61 -4.13
N LEU A 96 -33.72 16.11 -5.36
CA LEU A 96 -33.26 15.39 -6.55
C LEU A 96 -31.75 15.55 -6.78
N TYR A 97 -31.22 16.74 -6.48
CA TYR A 97 -29.83 17.15 -6.74
C TYR A 97 -29.21 17.79 -5.48
N PRO A 98 -29.03 17.05 -4.38
CA PRO A 98 -28.60 17.59 -3.08
C PRO A 98 -27.24 18.29 -3.12
N GLN A 99 -26.39 17.90 -4.05
CA GLN A 99 -25.03 18.43 -4.20
C GLN A 99 -24.97 19.81 -4.88
N THR A 100 -26.05 20.26 -5.49
CA THR A 100 -26.11 21.58 -6.14
C THR A 100 -26.32 22.65 -5.08
N ILE A 101 -25.56 23.75 -5.12
CA ILE A 101 -25.76 24.91 -4.23
C ILE A 101 -26.90 25.79 -4.79
N ARG A 102 -27.77 26.26 -3.93
CA ARG A 102 -29.01 26.94 -4.33
C ARG A 102 -29.05 28.34 -3.72
N ILE A 103 -29.17 29.36 -4.58
CA ILE A 103 -29.31 30.77 -4.23
C ILE A 103 -30.67 31.24 -4.71
N MET A 104 -31.36 32.05 -3.91
CA MET A 104 -32.63 32.66 -4.26
C MET A 104 -32.48 34.16 -4.46
N LEU A 105 -33.10 34.72 -5.51
CA LEU A 105 -33.35 36.16 -5.67
C LEU A 105 -34.77 36.45 -5.27
N SER A 106 -34.99 37.44 -4.40
CA SER A 106 -36.34 37.73 -3.84
C SER A 106 -36.55 39.21 -3.66
N GLY A 107 -37.79 39.67 -3.82
CA GLY A 107 -38.20 41.05 -3.49
C GLY A 107 -38.36 41.26 -1.98
N TYR A 108 -38.37 42.50 -1.54
CA TYR A 108 -38.50 42.90 -0.12
C TYR A 108 -39.78 42.37 0.58
N THR A 109 -40.79 42.00 -0.16
CA THR A 109 -42.12 41.61 0.40
C THR A 109 -42.24 40.10 0.71
N GLU A 110 -41.21 39.30 0.50
CA GLU A 110 -41.29 37.83 0.47
C GLU A 110 -40.46 37.15 1.59
N LEU A 111 -40.08 37.93 2.60
CA LEU A 111 -39.20 37.47 3.69
C LEU A 111 -39.64 36.19 4.40
N GLN A 112 -40.96 35.96 4.53
CA GLN A 112 -41.48 34.76 5.23
C GLN A 112 -41.15 33.47 4.45
N ALA A 113 -41.47 33.42 3.15
CA ALA A 113 -41.22 32.24 2.31
C ALA A 113 -39.71 31.94 2.16
N VAL A 114 -38.90 32.99 2.13
CA VAL A 114 -37.45 32.91 2.12
C VAL A 114 -36.91 32.31 3.43
N THR A 115 -37.43 32.80 4.58
CA THR A 115 -37.02 32.32 5.90
C THR A 115 -37.34 30.84 6.07
N ASP A 116 -38.52 30.39 5.64
CA ASP A 116 -38.90 28.98 5.70
C ASP A 116 -37.97 28.10 4.84
N ALA A 117 -37.67 28.54 3.61
CA ALA A 117 -36.78 27.81 2.70
C ALA A 117 -35.31 27.76 3.19
N VAL A 118 -34.82 28.80 3.91
CA VAL A 118 -33.54 28.79 4.58
C VAL A 118 -33.53 27.80 5.75
N ASN A 119 -34.54 27.87 6.62
CA ASN A 119 -34.66 27.00 7.78
C ASN A 119 -34.77 25.52 7.40
N GLU A 120 -35.43 25.22 6.30
CA GLU A 120 -35.46 23.87 5.70
C GLU A 120 -34.16 23.47 5.02
N GLY A 121 -33.18 24.36 4.90
CA GLY A 121 -31.92 24.14 4.18
C GLY A 121 -32.13 23.97 2.68
N ALA A 122 -33.27 24.41 2.12
CA ALA A 122 -33.55 24.34 0.68
C ALA A 122 -32.69 25.35 -0.11
N ILE A 123 -32.30 26.44 0.51
CA ILE A 123 -31.41 27.45 -0.08
C ILE A 123 -30.18 27.68 0.81
N PHE A 124 -29.08 27.94 0.17
CA PHE A 124 -27.81 28.31 0.80
C PHE A 124 -27.84 29.78 1.23
N LYS A 125 -28.32 30.63 0.33
CA LYS A 125 -28.35 32.08 0.52
C LYS A 125 -29.50 32.70 -0.27
N PHE A 126 -30.02 33.80 0.22
CA PHE A 126 -30.93 34.66 -0.55
C PHE A 126 -30.35 36.03 -0.74
N LEU A 127 -30.74 36.70 -1.82
CA LEU A 127 -30.38 38.07 -2.17
C LEU A 127 -31.63 38.87 -2.52
N THR A 128 -31.62 40.11 -2.12
CA THR A 128 -32.77 41.00 -2.39
C THR A 128 -32.69 41.66 -3.77
N LYS A 129 -33.80 41.76 -4.45
CA LYS A 129 -33.95 42.59 -5.66
C LYS A 129 -34.34 44.03 -5.25
N PRO A 130 -33.70 45.10 -5.79
CA PRO A 130 -32.56 45.09 -6.69
C PRO A 130 -31.29 44.72 -5.98
N TRP A 131 -30.41 43.94 -6.67
CA TRP A 131 -29.12 43.53 -6.15
C TRP A 131 -28.03 44.52 -6.53
N GLU A 132 -26.92 44.46 -5.80
CA GLU A 132 -25.65 45.10 -6.18
C GLU A 132 -24.79 44.08 -6.95
N ASP A 133 -24.28 44.47 -8.10
CA ASP A 133 -23.55 43.61 -8.99
C ASP A 133 -22.35 42.93 -8.34
N HIS A 134 -21.60 43.66 -7.48
CA HIS A 134 -20.46 43.15 -6.77
C HIS A 134 -20.88 42.07 -5.74
N GLN A 135 -21.90 42.32 -4.95
CA GLN A 135 -22.39 41.39 -3.93
C GLN A 135 -22.91 40.09 -4.57
N LEU A 136 -23.66 40.20 -5.67
CA LEU A 136 -24.17 39.02 -6.37
C LEU A 136 -23.05 38.14 -6.89
N ARG A 137 -21.99 38.75 -7.49
CA ARG A 137 -20.82 38.00 -7.96
C ARG A 137 -20.07 37.33 -6.81
N GLU A 138 -19.87 38.04 -5.69
CA GLU A 138 -19.22 37.46 -4.51
C GLU A 138 -19.98 36.24 -3.97
N HIS A 139 -21.31 36.31 -3.87
CA HIS A 139 -22.13 35.22 -3.37
C HIS A 139 -22.15 34.01 -4.30
N ILE A 140 -22.17 34.22 -5.60
CA ILE A 140 -22.03 33.14 -6.59
C ILE A 140 -20.62 32.51 -6.50
N ALA A 141 -19.57 33.33 -6.38
CA ALA A 141 -18.21 32.82 -6.21
C ALA A 141 -18.04 32.02 -4.91
N GLU A 142 -18.68 32.47 -3.81
CA GLU A 142 -18.70 31.76 -2.54
C GLU A 142 -19.41 30.40 -2.68
N ALA A 143 -20.56 30.34 -3.38
CA ALA A 143 -21.27 29.10 -3.65
C ALA A 143 -20.41 28.11 -4.42
N PHE A 144 -19.72 28.54 -5.48
CA PHE A 144 -18.80 27.68 -6.22
C PHE A 144 -17.60 27.20 -5.39
N ARG A 145 -17.11 28.05 -4.49
CA ARG A 145 -16.03 27.62 -3.58
C ARG A 145 -16.51 26.54 -2.62
N LEU A 146 -17.70 26.68 -2.04
CA LEU A 146 -18.29 25.66 -1.17
C LEU A 146 -18.53 24.36 -1.92
N LYS A 147 -19.10 24.44 -3.14
CA LYS A 147 -19.27 23.27 -4.00
C LYS A 147 -17.96 22.54 -4.26
N GLY A 148 -16.89 23.29 -4.55
CA GLY A 148 -15.57 22.70 -4.74
C GLY A 148 -15.02 21.98 -3.50
N ILE A 149 -15.25 22.53 -2.30
CA ILE A 149 -14.87 21.89 -1.04
C ILE A 149 -15.66 20.57 -0.83
N ASP A 150 -16.96 20.58 -1.10
CA ASP A 150 -17.81 19.40 -0.95
C ASP A 150 -17.39 18.29 -1.92
N ASP A 151 -17.09 18.63 -3.18
CA ASP A 151 -16.64 17.70 -4.21
C ASP A 151 -15.25 17.12 -3.87
N ASP A 152 -14.33 17.96 -3.39
CA ASP A 152 -13.01 17.51 -2.94
C ASP A 152 -13.12 16.57 -1.73
N ASN A 153 -13.98 16.89 -0.77
CA ASN A 153 -14.24 16.03 0.38
C ASN A 153 -14.82 14.68 -0.04
N ALA A 154 -15.78 14.66 -0.97
CA ALA A 154 -16.37 13.43 -1.47
C ALA A 154 -15.31 12.57 -2.19
N ARG A 155 -14.48 13.19 -3.02
CA ARG A 155 -13.38 12.54 -3.72
C ARG A 155 -12.33 11.96 -2.76
N LEU A 156 -11.88 12.75 -1.80
CA LEU A 156 -10.89 12.31 -0.79
C LEU A 156 -11.43 11.16 0.06
N ASN A 157 -12.71 11.22 0.46
CA ASN A 157 -13.33 10.13 1.20
C ASN A 157 -13.42 8.83 0.39
N ALA A 158 -13.69 8.91 -0.92
CA ALA A 158 -13.66 7.75 -1.81
C ALA A 158 -12.25 7.16 -1.89
N GLN A 159 -11.23 7.99 -2.16
CA GLN A 159 -9.83 7.57 -2.21
C GLN A 159 -9.35 6.93 -0.89
N LEU A 160 -9.75 7.51 0.23
CA LEU A 160 -9.42 6.96 1.55
C LEU A 160 -10.03 5.57 1.77
N ARG A 161 -11.29 5.36 1.34
CA ARG A 161 -11.94 4.04 1.43
C ARG A 161 -11.21 3.01 0.58
N ASP A 162 -10.86 3.36 -0.66
CA ASP A 162 -10.15 2.47 -1.57
C ASP A 162 -8.75 2.11 -1.03
N ALA A 163 -8.01 3.10 -0.53
CA ALA A 163 -6.70 2.89 0.09
C ALA A 163 -6.79 1.98 1.33
N ASN A 164 -7.80 2.18 2.18
CA ASN A 164 -8.01 1.33 3.36
C ASN A 164 -8.37 -0.11 2.97
N GLN A 165 -9.16 -0.32 1.93
CA GLN A 165 -9.48 -1.65 1.42
C GLN A 165 -8.23 -2.36 0.85
N ALA A 166 -7.42 -1.64 0.07
CA ALA A 166 -6.16 -2.16 -0.46
C ALA A 166 -5.19 -2.54 0.66
N LEU A 167 -5.06 -1.68 1.69
CA LEU A 167 -4.23 -1.95 2.87
C LEU A 167 -4.71 -3.18 3.63
N ALA A 168 -6.02 -3.32 3.84
CA ALA A 168 -6.59 -4.49 4.52
C ALA A 168 -6.29 -5.79 3.76
N ALA A 169 -6.43 -5.77 2.43
CA ALA A 169 -6.11 -6.92 1.57
C ALA A 169 -4.61 -7.27 1.62
N ALA A 170 -3.72 -6.28 1.55
CA ALA A 170 -2.28 -6.47 1.66
C ALA A 170 -1.87 -7.06 3.03
N ASN A 171 -2.45 -6.54 4.12
CA ASN A 171 -2.22 -7.07 5.46
C ASN A 171 -2.68 -8.53 5.60
N ALA A 172 -3.84 -8.89 5.06
CA ALA A 172 -4.32 -10.26 5.06
C ALA A 172 -3.38 -11.21 4.28
N ALA A 173 -2.92 -10.80 3.10
CA ALA A 173 -1.94 -11.55 2.31
C ALA A 173 -0.61 -11.73 3.06
N MET A 174 -0.10 -10.68 3.70
CA MET A 174 1.12 -10.74 4.50
C MET A 174 0.99 -11.70 5.68
N GLN A 175 -0.13 -11.71 6.38
CA GLN A 175 -0.37 -12.66 7.47
C GLN A 175 -0.33 -14.12 7.01
N VAL A 176 -0.86 -14.41 5.80
CA VAL A 176 -0.79 -15.75 5.22
C VAL A 176 0.66 -16.15 4.96
N LEU A 177 1.45 -15.27 4.36
CA LEU A 177 2.87 -15.51 4.09
C LEU A 177 3.67 -15.74 5.37
N VAL A 178 3.46 -14.92 6.40
CA VAL A 178 4.13 -15.08 7.71
C VAL A 178 3.80 -16.45 8.32
N ARG A 179 2.55 -16.88 8.29
CA ARG A 179 2.16 -18.21 8.79
C ARG A 179 2.82 -19.34 7.99
N GLN A 180 2.89 -19.21 6.68
CA GLN A 180 3.56 -20.22 5.83
C GLN A 180 5.06 -20.31 6.17
N GLN A 181 5.75 -19.18 6.33
CA GLN A 181 7.15 -19.17 6.75
C GLN A 181 7.36 -19.81 8.12
N GLN A 182 6.53 -19.47 9.11
CA GLN A 182 6.59 -20.08 10.44
C GLN A 182 6.43 -21.60 10.40
N HIS A 183 5.48 -22.11 9.60
CA HIS A 183 5.30 -23.55 9.41
C HIS A 183 6.51 -24.20 8.75
N GLN A 184 7.15 -23.52 7.78
CA GLN A 184 8.34 -24.06 7.14
C GLN A 184 9.52 -24.12 8.09
N ILE A 185 9.80 -23.04 8.84
CA ILE A 185 10.85 -23.01 9.87
C ILE A 185 10.63 -24.13 10.89
N SER A 186 9.41 -24.32 11.39
CA SER A 186 9.11 -25.37 12.36
C SER A 186 9.35 -26.78 11.80
N ARG A 187 9.04 -27.02 10.53
CA ARG A 187 9.35 -28.33 9.88
C ARG A 187 10.86 -28.54 9.74
N ASP A 188 11.57 -27.51 9.35
CA ASP A 188 13.04 -27.58 9.17
C ASP A 188 13.72 -27.84 10.51
N GLU A 189 13.28 -27.18 11.61
CA GLU A 189 13.77 -27.41 12.96
C GLU A 189 13.53 -28.86 13.44
N VAL A 190 12.33 -29.37 13.21
CA VAL A 190 12.01 -30.78 13.55
C VAL A 190 12.86 -31.73 12.74
N SER A 191 13.02 -31.50 11.46
CA SER A 191 13.85 -32.35 10.57
C SER A 191 15.32 -32.34 11.00
N LEU A 192 15.88 -31.17 11.33
CA LEU A 192 17.24 -31.03 11.85
C LEU A 192 17.39 -31.72 13.20
N GLY A 193 16.39 -31.60 14.09
CA GLY A 193 16.36 -32.29 15.38
C GLY A 193 16.44 -33.81 15.22
N ILE A 194 15.60 -34.37 14.36
CA ILE A 194 15.59 -35.82 14.06
C ILE A 194 16.95 -36.27 13.46
N ALA A 195 17.49 -35.51 12.50
CA ALA A 195 18.76 -35.82 11.87
C ALA A 195 19.91 -35.84 12.89
N ARG A 196 19.93 -34.85 13.81
CA ARG A 196 20.90 -34.76 14.90
C ARG A 196 20.79 -35.93 15.88
N GLU A 197 19.56 -36.32 16.24
CA GLU A 197 19.30 -37.46 17.12
C GLU A 197 19.73 -38.78 16.48
N LEU A 198 19.40 -39.00 15.19
CA LEU A 198 19.86 -40.16 14.44
C LEU A 198 21.39 -40.26 14.40
N LEU A 199 22.06 -39.16 14.08
CA LEU A 199 23.55 -39.13 14.09
C LEU A 199 24.11 -39.44 15.47
N GLN A 200 23.46 -38.97 16.55
CA GLN A 200 23.95 -39.21 17.92
C GLN A 200 23.91 -40.68 18.32
N PHE A 201 22.93 -41.45 17.83
CA PHE A 201 22.74 -42.87 18.16
C PHE A 201 23.36 -43.84 17.15
N LEU A 202 24.00 -43.34 16.07
CA LEU A 202 24.72 -44.22 15.16
C LEU A 202 25.80 -44.97 15.90
N PRO A 203 25.97 -46.30 15.67
CA PRO A 203 27.04 -47.11 16.26
C PRO A 203 28.43 -46.83 15.62
N LEU A 204 28.46 -46.00 14.59
CA LEU A 204 29.65 -45.52 13.92
C LEU A 204 30.13 -44.23 14.58
N ALA A 205 31.40 -44.16 14.93
CA ALA A 205 32.00 -42.94 15.46
C ALA A 205 32.11 -41.87 14.38
N VAL A 206 31.48 -40.72 14.61
CA VAL A 206 31.37 -39.62 13.64
C VAL A 206 31.79 -38.31 14.30
N ILE A 207 32.71 -37.56 13.63
CA ILE A 207 33.17 -36.25 14.03
C ILE A 207 32.94 -35.30 12.84
N GLY A 208 32.24 -34.19 13.04
CA GLY A 208 32.04 -33.12 12.05
C GLY A 208 33.04 -31.99 12.29
N LEU A 209 33.75 -31.60 11.25
CA LEU A 209 34.69 -30.48 11.24
C LEU A 209 34.09 -29.35 10.39
N ASP A 210 34.28 -28.12 10.84
CA ASP A 210 33.93 -26.93 10.01
C ASP A 210 35.04 -26.59 9.00
N GLU A 211 34.91 -25.45 8.34
CA GLU A 211 35.87 -24.98 7.32
C GLU A 211 37.29 -24.76 7.87
N ASP A 212 37.37 -24.38 9.15
CA ASP A 212 38.62 -24.07 9.85
C ASP A 212 39.24 -25.32 10.53
N GLY A 213 38.62 -26.49 10.38
CA GLY A 213 39.07 -27.74 11.00
C GLY A 213 38.70 -27.85 12.48
N MET A 214 37.79 -27.01 12.99
CA MET A 214 37.30 -27.08 14.34
C MET A 214 36.23 -28.18 14.48
N ILE A 215 36.19 -28.86 15.62
CA ILE A 215 35.21 -29.91 15.88
C ILE A 215 33.85 -29.26 16.15
N ALA A 216 32.96 -29.25 15.16
CA ALA A 216 31.62 -28.70 15.23
C ALA A 216 30.58 -29.70 15.74
N PHE A 217 30.85 -31.00 15.62
CA PHE A 217 29.96 -32.09 16.02
C PHE A 217 30.73 -33.34 16.40
N ILE A 218 30.26 -34.05 17.41
CA ILE A 218 30.73 -35.36 17.80
C ILE A 218 29.54 -36.22 18.27
N ASN A 219 29.40 -37.46 17.78
CA ASN A 219 28.33 -38.33 18.23
C ASN A 219 28.74 -39.17 19.46
N ALA A 220 27.78 -39.87 20.06
CA ALA A 220 27.99 -40.65 21.27
C ALA A 220 29.07 -41.73 21.06
N ALA A 221 29.10 -42.40 19.92
CA ALA A 221 30.07 -43.43 19.61
C ALA A 221 31.49 -42.85 19.52
N ALA A 222 31.66 -41.68 18.89
CA ALA A 222 32.98 -41.01 18.81
C ALA A 222 33.39 -40.47 20.17
N ALA A 223 32.45 -39.84 20.91
CA ALA A 223 32.75 -39.32 22.29
C ALA A 223 33.20 -40.43 23.26
N GLY A 224 32.67 -41.64 23.09
CA GLY A 224 33.10 -42.81 23.88
C GLY A 224 34.49 -43.37 23.54
N LEU A 225 35.07 -42.99 22.41
CA LEU A 225 36.43 -43.41 22.04
C LEU A 225 37.55 -42.56 22.65
N PHE A 226 37.19 -41.38 23.20
CA PHE A 226 38.19 -40.46 23.75
C PHE A 226 37.82 -40.10 25.19
N GLU A 227 38.82 -40.11 26.10
CA GLU A 227 38.63 -39.87 27.55
C GLU A 227 37.93 -38.54 27.87
N ARG A 228 37.97 -37.57 26.98
CA ARG A 228 37.37 -36.24 27.12
C ARG A 228 36.44 -35.91 25.94
N GLY A 229 35.76 -36.91 25.36
CA GLY A 229 35.01 -36.76 24.09
C GLY A 229 34.11 -35.54 23.99
N ALA A 230 33.34 -35.21 25.05
CA ALA A 230 32.48 -34.03 25.04
C ALA A 230 33.26 -32.69 25.13
N ALA A 231 34.46 -32.68 25.70
CA ALA A 231 35.31 -31.50 25.78
C ALA A 231 36.09 -31.18 24.46
N LEU A 232 35.96 -32.04 23.48
CA LEU A 232 36.63 -31.84 22.19
C LEU A 232 35.90 -30.82 21.30
N LEU A 233 34.59 -30.56 21.50
CA LEU A 233 33.81 -29.59 20.74
C LEU A 233 34.44 -28.19 20.83
N GLY A 234 34.51 -27.51 19.68
CA GLY A 234 35.07 -26.16 19.57
C GLY A 234 36.59 -26.08 19.63
N ASN A 235 37.31 -27.22 19.58
CA ASN A 235 38.75 -27.23 19.46
C ASN A 235 39.19 -27.63 18.05
N GLU A 236 40.40 -27.26 17.67
CA GLU A 236 41.00 -27.65 16.40
C GLU A 236 41.33 -29.17 16.43
N ALA A 237 40.74 -29.90 15.47
CA ALA A 237 40.80 -31.35 15.46
C ALA A 237 42.25 -31.88 15.35
N ALA A 238 43.11 -31.23 14.56
CA ALA A 238 44.52 -31.60 14.40
C ALA A 238 45.32 -31.46 15.69
N LEU A 239 44.95 -30.51 16.58
CA LEU A 239 45.64 -30.30 17.85
C LEU A 239 45.18 -31.29 18.96
N VAL A 240 43.88 -31.57 19.03
CA VAL A 240 43.31 -32.39 20.09
C VAL A 240 43.24 -33.89 19.76
N LEU A 241 43.26 -34.23 18.48
CA LEU A 241 43.22 -35.60 17.94
C LEU A 241 44.29 -35.82 16.89
N PRO A 242 45.60 -35.54 17.17
CA PRO A 242 46.68 -35.62 16.17
C PRO A 242 46.77 -37.00 15.55
N GLN A 243 46.49 -38.07 16.29
CA GLN A 243 46.50 -39.45 15.80
C GLN A 243 45.56 -39.73 14.64
N LEU A 244 44.60 -38.88 14.36
CA LEU A 244 43.69 -39.00 13.22
C LEU A 244 44.23 -38.32 11.95
N PHE A 245 45.20 -37.37 12.10
CA PHE A 245 45.67 -36.49 11.04
C PHE A 245 47.19 -36.61 10.74
N ASP A 246 48.02 -37.16 11.67
CA ASP A 246 49.47 -37.16 11.56
C ASP A 246 50.03 -38.13 10.51
N GLY A 247 49.23 -38.96 9.87
CA GLY A 247 49.63 -39.80 8.74
C GLY A 247 50.78 -40.78 9.04
N GLN A 248 51.20 -40.97 10.30
CA GLN A 248 52.29 -41.86 10.73
C GLN A 248 51.92 -43.35 10.72
N GLY A 249 50.63 -43.68 10.47
CA GLY A 249 50.15 -45.04 10.24
C GLY A 249 49.99 -45.35 8.74
N ALA A 250 49.58 -46.56 8.38
CA ALA A 250 49.15 -46.86 7.03
C ALA A 250 48.03 -45.89 6.64
N PRO A 251 47.96 -45.40 5.38
CA PRO A 251 46.97 -44.39 4.99
C PRO A 251 45.56 -44.82 5.42
N GLY A 252 44.89 -43.97 6.27
CA GLY A 252 43.53 -44.24 6.75
C GLY A 252 43.45 -45.14 7.98
N LEU A 253 44.50 -45.41 8.73
CA LEU A 253 44.47 -46.15 10.01
C LEU A 253 45.00 -45.27 11.15
N ALA A 254 44.27 -45.27 12.29
CA ALA A 254 44.73 -44.63 13.53
C ALA A 254 44.61 -45.60 14.70
N ALA A 255 45.54 -45.52 15.65
CA ALA A 255 45.46 -46.30 16.91
C ALA A 255 44.78 -45.43 17.99
N ILE A 256 43.67 -45.90 18.57
CA ILE A 256 42.97 -45.26 19.67
C ILE A 256 42.91 -46.30 20.80
N ASP A 257 43.48 -45.98 21.96
CA ASP A 257 43.65 -46.91 23.11
C ASP A 257 44.21 -48.28 22.73
N GLY A 258 45.20 -48.29 21.83
CA GLY A 258 45.86 -49.50 21.36
C GLY A 258 45.06 -50.35 20.38
N GLN A 259 43.86 -49.91 19.98
CA GLN A 259 43.04 -50.58 18.98
C GLN A 259 43.11 -49.86 17.64
N PRO A 260 43.24 -50.61 16.51
CA PRO A 260 43.30 -50.01 15.18
C PRO A 260 41.88 -49.62 14.71
N TYR A 261 41.74 -48.36 14.21
CA TYR A 261 40.56 -47.83 13.57
C TYR A 261 40.87 -47.37 12.14
N ALA A 262 40.01 -47.71 11.20
CA ALA A 262 40.03 -47.11 9.88
C ALA A 262 39.39 -45.73 9.96
N VAL A 263 40.11 -44.70 9.49
CA VAL A 263 39.68 -43.30 9.44
C VAL A 263 39.34 -42.95 8.02
N ALA A 264 38.13 -42.46 7.79
CA ALA A 264 37.72 -41.92 6.49
C ALA A 264 37.28 -40.46 6.67
N ILE A 265 37.80 -39.57 5.84
CA ILE A 265 37.48 -38.15 5.83
C ILE A 265 36.68 -37.87 4.53
N HIS A 266 35.45 -37.40 4.72
CA HIS A 266 34.55 -37.08 3.62
C HIS A 266 34.31 -35.57 3.58
N PRO A 267 34.75 -34.85 2.53
CA PRO A 267 34.46 -33.43 2.38
C PRO A 267 32.93 -33.22 2.25
N MET A 268 32.38 -32.27 2.97
CA MET A 268 30.98 -31.85 2.83
C MET A 268 30.86 -30.78 1.75
N GLY A 269 29.66 -30.63 1.17
CA GLY A 269 29.36 -29.56 0.24
C GLY A 269 29.06 -29.99 -1.19
N ALA A 270 29.32 -31.27 -1.55
CA ALA A 270 28.98 -31.74 -2.90
C ALA A 270 27.47 -31.66 -3.22
N ASN A 271 26.60 -31.84 -2.21
CA ASN A 271 25.13 -31.83 -2.35
C ASN A 271 24.44 -30.85 -1.38
N SER A 272 25.19 -30.04 -0.66
CA SER A 272 24.67 -29.08 0.32
C SER A 272 25.47 -27.78 0.30
N ARG A 273 24.97 -26.73 0.97
CA ARG A 273 25.74 -25.49 1.20
C ARG A 273 26.68 -25.58 2.42
N SER A 274 26.72 -26.74 3.07
CA SER A 274 27.61 -26.97 4.22
C SER A 274 29.03 -27.06 3.73
N ARG A 275 29.97 -26.46 4.47
CA ARG A 275 31.41 -26.55 4.25
C ARG A 275 32.04 -27.24 5.42
N GLY A 276 33.15 -27.91 5.19
CA GLY A 276 33.85 -28.68 6.20
C GLY A 276 33.99 -30.15 5.84
N SER A 277 34.25 -31.02 6.82
CA SER A 277 34.48 -32.43 6.60
C SER A 277 33.85 -33.32 7.65
N LEU A 278 33.46 -34.52 7.26
CA LEU A 278 32.96 -35.56 8.16
C LEU A 278 34.04 -36.62 8.30
N VAL A 279 34.50 -36.85 9.51
CA VAL A 279 35.45 -37.92 9.87
C VAL A 279 34.68 -39.08 10.45
N THR A 280 34.85 -40.28 9.90
CA THR A 280 34.27 -41.51 10.40
C THR A 280 35.36 -42.49 10.86
N LEU A 281 35.11 -43.15 11.99
CA LEU A 281 36.05 -44.10 12.58
C LEU A 281 35.36 -45.46 12.66
N THR A 282 35.96 -46.48 12.01
CA THR A 282 35.49 -47.88 12.04
C THR A 282 36.58 -48.78 12.63
N ARG A 283 36.22 -49.66 13.54
CA ARG A 283 37.18 -50.60 14.13
C ARG A 283 37.74 -51.51 13.06
N HIS A 284 39.07 -51.51 12.91
CA HIS A 284 39.74 -52.35 11.91
C HIS A 284 39.80 -53.80 12.41
N GLY A 285 39.26 -54.73 11.62
CA GLY A 285 39.22 -56.17 11.99
C GLY A 285 37.93 -56.65 12.68
N ALA A 286 36.89 -55.82 12.77
CA ALA A 286 35.53 -56.30 13.10
C ALA A 286 34.92 -56.98 11.87
N PRO A 287 34.34 -58.16 11.99
CA PRO A 287 33.61 -58.79 10.89
C PRO A 287 32.40 -57.91 10.53
N THR A 288 32.22 -57.65 9.23
CA THR A 288 31.08 -56.91 8.61
C THR A 288 29.78 -57.65 8.85
#